data_9cb101dafddea7d40f875e4a11725ae6
#
_entry.id   9cb101dafddea7d40f875e4a11725ae6
#
_cell.length_a   1.000
_cell.length_b   1.000
_cell.length_c   1.000
_cell.angle_alpha   90.00
_cell.angle_beta   90.00
_cell.angle_gamma   90.00
#
_symmetry.space_group_name_H-M   'P 1'
#
loop_
_entity.id
_entity.type
_entity.pdbx_description
1 polymer ?
#
loop_
_entity_poly.entity_id
_entity_poly.type
_entity_poly.pdbx_seq_one_letter_code
_entity_poly.pdbx_strand_id
1 'polypeptide(L)'
;FLGSIQSKVSGSGTAKAKETAAITLNAGGTVQEVLIAPGQTVTAGQPLYTIFSQAAEDAVKTAQEKVENLYKDLSDLQEDAANLTIRAPFAGKLQDVKEFQIDQDVSKGTVVATLVNDKQLKLSLYFSYAYEDQISVGQSVDVSIPAVMRTFTGTVEKINKVSYISPEGAVHFEAVVVFDNPGTLTAGMDASAMLTAGDGTQIYPYQNGQTEFYETRTIEAKANGPVVGMGNLLDHANVEAGEALLYLGSSTIDSDIRAKQSEIEEAQTALDEASKALADFNAVAPIDGTVTSCTLSEGAEVKSGDTVVIISNTTTMLVTITVDDRNISFIKPGDYVDLDWNGTTYQGVVTAIDMGKAESGSGMTNYPVTLTVENYDGSLMDGAWLQYSFVTSESSDCILVPTSAVKYVSDADGNRQAVVFVKR
;
A
#
# COMPACT_ATOMS: atom_id res chain seq x y z
N PHE A 1 61.85 13.51 -43.74
CA PHE A 1 60.46 13.71 -44.02
C PHE A 1 59.80 14.46 -42.84
N LEU A 2 58.98 15.42 -43.11
CA LEU A 2 58.04 16.01 -42.10
C LEU A 2 56.95 15.01 -41.86
N GLY A 3 56.64 14.71 -40.60
CA GLY A 3 55.62 13.77 -40.21
C GLY A 3 55.25 13.93 -38.73
N SER A 4 54.26 13.15 -38.26
CA SER A 4 53.90 13.06 -36.86
C SER A 4 54.31 11.70 -36.26
N ILE A 5 54.73 11.72 -35.02
CA ILE A 5 54.95 10.53 -34.21
C ILE A 5 53.95 10.52 -33.08
N GLN A 6 53.24 9.41 -32.95
CA GLN A 6 52.31 9.16 -31.85
C GLN A 6 52.79 8.00 -31.00
N SER A 7 52.78 8.18 -29.71
CA SER A 7 52.89 7.08 -28.76
C SER A 7 51.51 6.61 -28.38
N LYS A 8 51.24 5.31 -28.53
CA LYS A 8 49.96 4.71 -28.26
C LYS A 8 50.08 3.63 -27.19
N VAL A 9 49.09 3.59 -26.31
CA VAL A 9 48.88 2.47 -25.40
C VAL A 9 47.81 1.58 -25.99
N SER A 10 48.02 0.28 -25.93
CA SER A 10 47.09 -0.72 -26.45
C SER A 10 46.90 -1.87 -25.46
N GLY A 11 45.80 -2.52 -25.53
CA GLY A 11 45.40 -3.67 -24.74
C GLY A 11 44.09 -4.28 -25.23
N SER A 12 43.43 -5.02 -24.40
CA SER A 12 42.17 -5.66 -24.77
C SER A 12 41.09 -5.42 -23.72
N GLY A 13 39.84 -5.55 -24.15
CA GLY A 13 38.63 -5.46 -23.30
C GLY A 13 37.52 -6.32 -23.84
N THR A 14 36.50 -6.53 -23.02
CA THR A 14 35.34 -7.32 -23.37
C THR A 14 34.08 -6.44 -23.38
N ALA A 15 33.30 -6.54 -24.44
CA ALA A 15 32.05 -5.86 -24.58
C ALA A 15 30.92 -6.62 -23.86
N LYS A 16 30.06 -5.88 -23.19
CA LYS A 16 28.79 -6.40 -22.61
C LYS A 16 27.67 -5.46 -22.93
N ALA A 17 26.47 -5.99 -23.08
CA ALA A 17 25.27 -5.17 -23.18
C ALA A 17 25.14 -4.29 -21.93
N LYS A 18 24.75 -3.03 -22.12
CA LYS A 18 24.56 -2.08 -21.00
C LYS A 18 23.48 -2.54 -20.04
N GLU A 19 22.41 -3.10 -20.56
CA GLU A 19 21.28 -3.63 -19.79
C GLU A 19 20.96 -5.04 -20.27
N THR A 20 20.74 -5.94 -19.32
CA THR A 20 20.28 -7.30 -19.55
C THR A 20 19.24 -7.64 -18.53
N ALA A 21 18.11 -8.13 -18.98
CA ALA A 21 17.01 -8.60 -18.13
C ALA A 21 16.79 -10.09 -18.36
N ALA A 22 16.83 -10.86 -17.28
CA ALA A 22 16.50 -12.27 -17.26
C ALA A 22 15.17 -12.47 -16.55
N ILE A 23 14.26 -13.19 -17.18
CA ILE A 23 12.96 -13.55 -16.58
C ILE A 23 13.09 -14.97 -16.04
N THR A 24 12.99 -15.08 -14.72
CA THR A 24 13.04 -16.34 -13.98
C THR A 24 11.71 -16.58 -13.30
N LEU A 25 11.16 -17.77 -13.46
CA LEU A 25 9.86 -18.14 -12.92
C LEU A 25 9.93 -18.45 -11.42
N ASN A 26 8.96 -17.96 -10.65
CA ASN A 26 8.80 -18.27 -9.23
C ASN A 26 7.87 -19.49 -8.97
N ALA A 27 7.16 -19.96 -9.98
CA ALA A 27 6.31 -21.16 -9.92
C ALA A 27 6.34 -21.94 -11.23
N GLY A 28 5.94 -23.19 -11.20
CA GLY A 28 5.81 -24.06 -12.37
C GLY A 28 4.43 -23.97 -13.01
N GLY A 29 4.37 -24.30 -14.31
CA GLY A 29 3.13 -24.31 -15.08
C GLY A 29 3.34 -24.90 -16.46
N THR A 30 2.29 -24.84 -17.30
CA THR A 30 2.33 -25.31 -18.69
C THR A 30 2.32 -24.11 -19.64
N VAL A 31 3.29 -24.07 -20.57
CA VAL A 31 3.37 -23.02 -21.58
C VAL A 31 2.20 -23.12 -22.54
N GLN A 32 1.38 -22.08 -22.63
CA GLN A 32 0.24 -22.02 -23.55
C GLN A 32 0.64 -21.40 -24.89
N GLU A 33 1.36 -20.30 -24.86
CA GLU A 33 1.74 -19.55 -26.05
C GLU A 33 3.11 -18.91 -25.88
N VAL A 34 3.90 -18.84 -26.95
CA VAL A 34 5.19 -18.14 -27.00
C VAL A 34 5.11 -17.11 -28.13
N LEU A 35 5.17 -15.82 -27.74
CA LEU A 35 4.97 -14.68 -28.65
C LEU A 35 6.27 -14.11 -29.23
N ILE A 36 7.40 -14.68 -28.85
CA ILE A 36 8.74 -14.21 -29.20
C ILE A 36 9.62 -15.34 -29.70
N ALA A 37 10.67 -14.97 -30.44
CA ALA A 37 11.73 -15.89 -30.86
C ALA A 37 13.11 -15.33 -30.51
N PRO A 38 14.13 -16.20 -30.32
CA PRO A 38 15.52 -15.76 -30.18
C PRO A 38 15.94 -14.91 -31.39
N GLY A 39 16.62 -13.80 -31.12
CA GLY A 39 17.04 -12.81 -32.12
C GLY A 39 16.00 -11.74 -32.45
N GLN A 40 14.78 -11.85 -31.97
CA GLN A 40 13.74 -10.84 -32.17
C GLN A 40 13.95 -9.63 -31.29
N THR A 41 13.75 -8.43 -31.86
CA THR A 41 13.73 -7.17 -31.10
C THR A 41 12.38 -6.99 -30.44
N VAL A 42 12.38 -6.61 -29.17
CA VAL A 42 11.20 -6.34 -28.36
C VAL A 42 11.29 -4.95 -27.73
N THR A 43 10.14 -4.38 -27.43
CA THR A 43 10.03 -3.10 -26.71
C THR A 43 9.52 -3.35 -25.30
N ALA A 44 9.90 -2.49 -24.35
CA ALA A 44 9.40 -2.56 -22.98
C ALA A 44 7.87 -2.55 -22.95
N GLY A 45 7.29 -3.47 -22.17
CA GLY A 45 5.84 -3.68 -22.11
C GLY A 45 5.27 -4.63 -23.17
N GLN A 46 6.06 -5.11 -24.13
CA GLN A 46 5.61 -6.08 -25.12
C GLN A 46 5.38 -7.44 -24.46
N PRO A 47 4.21 -8.10 -24.67
CA PRO A 47 3.97 -9.46 -24.19
C PRO A 47 4.95 -10.49 -24.77
N LEU A 48 5.42 -11.40 -23.94
CA LEU A 48 6.45 -12.38 -24.31
C LEU A 48 5.91 -13.80 -24.45
N TYR A 49 5.07 -14.22 -23.50
CA TYR A 49 4.52 -15.57 -23.45
C TYR A 49 3.32 -15.63 -22.51
N THR A 50 2.60 -16.74 -22.56
CA THR A 50 1.54 -17.11 -21.62
C THR A 50 1.81 -18.48 -21.03
N ILE A 51 1.76 -18.60 -19.71
CA ILE A 51 1.86 -19.86 -18.96
C ILE A 51 0.60 -20.00 -18.13
N PHE A 52 0.11 -21.21 -17.94
CA PHE A 52 -1.03 -21.52 -17.08
C PHE A 52 -0.63 -22.47 -15.97
N SER A 53 -1.12 -22.21 -14.77
CA SER A 53 -1.03 -23.12 -13.63
C SER A 53 -2.23 -22.95 -12.71
N GLN A 54 -3.10 -23.94 -12.66
CA GLN A 54 -4.22 -23.97 -11.72
C GLN A 54 -3.71 -23.87 -10.27
N ALA A 55 -2.60 -24.54 -9.96
CA ALA A 55 -2.01 -24.50 -8.63
C ALA A 55 -1.55 -23.08 -8.22
N ALA A 56 -1.01 -22.29 -9.17
CA ALA A 56 -0.61 -20.92 -8.90
C ALA A 56 -1.81 -19.98 -8.69
N GLU A 57 -2.88 -20.16 -9.48
CA GLU A 57 -4.14 -19.42 -9.29
C GLU A 57 -4.79 -19.76 -7.94
N ASP A 58 -4.85 -21.04 -7.59
CA ASP A 58 -5.39 -21.50 -6.30
C ASP A 58 -4.54 -20.99 -5.13
N ALA A 59 -3.22 -20.90 -5.29
CA ALA A 59 -2.32 -20.35 -4.28
C ALA A 59 -2.60 -18.87 -4.00
N VAL A 60 -2.79 -18.06 -5.04
CA VAL A 60 -3.18 -16.63 -4.90
C VAL A 60 -4.51 -16.52 -4.19
N LYS A 61 -5.52 -17.27 -4.63
CA LYS A 61 -6.85 -17.26 -4.02
C LYS A 61 -6.81 -17.64 -2.55
N THR A 62 -6.10 -18.72 -2.21
CA THR A 62 -5.97 -19.20 -0.82
C THR A 62 -5.25 -18.17 0.05
N ALA A 63 -4.18 -17.56 -0.47
CA ALA A 63 -3.45 -16.50 0.24
C ALA A 63 -4.31 -15.26 0.47
N GLN A 64 -5.11 -14.87 -0.52
CA GLN A 64 -6.05 -13.75 -0.41
C GLN A 64 -7.13 -14.01 0.64
N GLU A 65 -7.77 -15.19 0.60
CA GLU A 65 -8.76 -15.58 1.59
C GLU A 65 -8.18 -15.60 3.01
N LYS A 66 -6.92 -16.02 3.16
CA LYS A 66 -6.23 -15.98 4.45
C LYS A 66 -6.05 -14.56 4.95
N VAL A 67 -5.61 -13.63 4.10
CA VAL A 67 -5.45 -12.21 4.45
C VAL A 67 -6.79 -11.61 4.86
N GLU A 68 -7.86 -11.84 4.09
CA GLU A 68 -9.21 -11.35 4.40
C GLU A 68 -9.73 -11.87 5.76
N ASN A 69 -9.54 -13.16 6.03
CA ASN A 69 -9.94 -13.75 7.32
C ASN A 69 -9.16 -13.17 8.50
N LEU A 70 -7.85 -12.96 8.34
CA LEU A 70 -7.02 -12.35 9.39
C LEU A 70 -7.41 -10.89 9.67
N TYR A 71 -7.78 -10.11 8.65
CA TYR A 71 -8.30 -8.76 8.86
C TYR A 71 -9.64 -8.77 9.58
N LYS A 72 -10.50 -9.75 9.31
CA LYS A 72 -11.74 -9.93 10.05
C LYS A 72 -11.46 -10.25 11.51
N ASP A 73 -10.57 -11.18 11.78
CA ASP A 73 -10.15 -11.53 13.15
C ASP A 73 -9.57 -10.31 13.89
N LEU A 74 -8.76 -9.50 13.21
CA LEU A 74 -8.22 -8.26 13.79
C LEU A 74 -9.34 -7.27 14.11
N SER A 75 -10.32 -7.13 13.22
CA SER A 75 -11.49 -6.27 13.46
C SER A 75 -12.29 -6.73 14.67
N ASP A 76 -12.48 -8.04 14.82
CA ASP A 76 -13.18 -8.61 15.98
C ASP A 76 -12.41 -8.34 17.29
N LEU A 77 -11.07 -8.50 17.28
CA LEU A 77 -10.22 -8.16 18.43
C LEU A 77 -10.25 -6.67 18.77
N GLN A 78 -10.30 -5.80 17.76
CA GLN A 78 -10.42 -4.34 17.97
C GLN A 78 -11.80 -3.96 18.54
N GLU A 79 -12.85 -4.65 18.12
CA GLU A 79 -14.18 -4.49 18.71
C GLU A 79 -14.19 -4.97 20.15
N ASP A 80 -13.58 -6.10 20.46
CA ASP A 80 -13.43 -6.60 21.84
C ASP A 80 -12.63 -5.61 22.70
N ALA A 81 -11.57 -5.01 22.17
CA ALA A 81 -10.82 -3.96 22.86
C ALA A 81 -11.68 -2.71 23.11
N ALA A 82 -12.46 -2.28 22.11
CA ALA A 82 -13.37 -1.16 22.27
C ALA A 82 -14.48 -1.43 23.30
N ASN A 83 -14.94 -2.68 23.38
CA ASN A 83 -15.98 -3.12 24.31
C ASN A 83 -15.49 -3.16 25.78
N LEU A 84 -14.17 -3.08 26.02
CA LEU A 84 -13.62 -2.92 27.37
C LEU A 84 -13.96 -1.54 27.97
N THR A 85 -14.25 -0.54 27.15
CA THR A 85 -14.78 0.74 27.62
C THR A 85 -16.29 0.77 27.41
N ILE A 86 -17.03 0.78 28.50
CA ILE A 86 -18.49 0.87 28.47
C ILE A 86 -18.87 2.33 28.29
N ARG A 87 -19.61 2.65 27.22
CA ARG A 87 -19.95 4.02 26.81
C ARG A 87 -21.45 4.23 26.74
N ALA A 88 -21.87 5.47 26.94
CA ALA A 88 -23.25 5.89 26.73
C ALA A 88 -23.59 5.85 25.22
N PRO A 89 -24.62 5.10 24.79
CA PRO A 89 -24.99 5.00 23.38
C PRO A 89 -25.66 6.25 22.81
N PHE A 90 -26.22 7.09 23.65
CA PHE A 90 -26.84 8.39 23.33
C PHE A 90 -26.71 9.36 24.50
N ALA A 91 -26.94 10.64 24.26
CA ALA A 91 -26.91 11.66 25.29
C ALA A 91 -28.20 11.55 26.14
N GLY A 92 -28.03 11.52 27.47
CA GLY A 92 -29.17 11.36 28.37
C GLY A 92 -28.78 11.40 29.84
N LYS A 93 -29.62 10.85 30.67
CA LYS A 93 -29.46 10.78 32.12
C LYS A 93 -29.32 9.32 32.56
N LEU A 94 -28.38 9.06 33.42
CA LEU A 94 -28.22 7.74 34.06
C LEU A 94 -29.19 7.55 35.20
N GLN A 95 -29.75 6.36 35.32
CA GLN A 95 -30.62 5.91 36.40
C GLN A 95 -30.22 4.50 36.83
N ASP A 96 -30.57 4.10 38.05
CA ASP A 96 -30.31 2.76 38.58
C ASP A 96 -28.84 2.31 38.45
N VAL A 97 -27.93 3.25 38.63
CA VAL A 97 -26.48 3.02 38.49
C VAL A 97 -26.03 1.97 39.52
N LYS A 98 -25.30 0.96 39.04
CA LYS A 98 -24.70 -0.05 39.88
C LYS A 98 -23.35 0.42 40.39
N GLU A 99 -23.02 0.04 41.62
CA GLU A 99 -21.72 0.34 42.22
C GLU A 99 -20.69 -0.69 41.80
N PHE A 100 -19.50 -0.23 41.43
CA PHE A 100 -18.35 -1.03 41.07
C PHE A 100 -17.13 -0.61 41.88
N GLN A 101 -16.20 -1.54 42.08
CA GLN A 101 -14.90 -1.30 42.73
C GLN A 101 -13.78 -1.61 41.76
N ILE A 102 -12.64 -0.93 41.91
CA ILE A 102 -11.42 -1.26 41.16
C ILE A 102 -11.03 -2.71 41.45
N ASP A 103 -10.55 -3.40 40.43
CA ASP A 103 -10.21 -4.84 40.42
C ASP A 103 -11.41 -5.81 40.61
N GLN A 104 -12.64 -5.30 40.62
CA GLN A 104 -13.82 -6.16 40.61
C GLN A 104 -14.00 -6.75 39.21
N ASP A 105 -14.16 -8.08 39.15
CA ASP A 105 -14.46 -8.77 37.89
C ASP A 105 -15.90 -8.50 37.45
N VAL A 106 -16.00 -8.12 36.19
CA VAL A 106 -17.29 -7.86 35.49
C VAL A 106 -17.39 -8.84 34.32
N SER A 107 -18.54 -9.48 34.22
CA SER A 107 -18.86 -10.39 33.12
C SER A 107 -19.69 -9.68 32.05
N LYS A 108 -19.54 -10.11 30.80
CA LYS A 108 -20.42 -9.69 29.70
C LYS A 108 -21.89 -9.90 30.06
N GLY A 109 -22.73 -8.91 29.80
CA GLY A 109 -24.15 -8.89 30.17
C GLY A 109 -24.43 -8.34 31.57
N THR A 110 -23.40 -7.99 32.37
CA THR A 110 -23.62 -7.33 33.67
C THR A 110 -24.25 -5.95 33.43
N VAL A 111 -25.38 -5.70 34.06
CA VAL A 111 -26.07 -4.40 34.01
C VAL A 111 -25.26 -3.37 34.78
N VAL A 112 -24.99 -2.24 34.13
CA VAL A 112 -24.21 -1.12 34.67
C VAL A 112 -25.10 0.01 35.13
N ALA A 113 -26.07 0.40 34.30
CA ALA A 113 -27.00 1.47 34.54
C ALA A 113 -28.16 1.40 33.54
N THR A 114 -29.19 2.22 33.76
CA THR A 114 -30.22 2.56 32.77
C THR A 114 -29.96 3.96 32.25
N LEU A 115 -29.92 4.13 30.92
CA LEU A 115 -29.79 5.44 30.28
C LEU A 115 -31.15 5.85 29.70
N VAL A 116 -31.59 7.06 30.01
CA VAL A 116 -32.84 7.62 29.50
C VAL A 116 -32.60 8.94 28.77
N ASN A 117 -33.27 9.13 27.65
CA ASN A 117 -33.39 10.45 27.05
C ASN A 117 -34.59 11.14 27.72
N ASP A 118 -34.31 12.02 28.67
CA ASP A 118 -35.27 12.78 29.42
C ASP A 118 -35.56 14.19 28.88
N LYS A 119 -34.85 14.59 27.82
CA LYS A 119 -35.06 15.89 27.15
C LYS A 119 -36.35 15.95 26.37
N GLN A 120 -36.82 14.80 25.92
CA GLN A 120 -38.09 14.63 25.27
C GLN A 120 -38.88 13.51 25.94
N LEU A 121 -40.19 13.63 25.89
CA LEU A 121 -41.11 12.58 26.32
C LEU A 121 -41.97 12.15 25.14
N LYS A 122 -42.38 10.91 25.15
CA LYS A 122 -43.35 10.37 24.20
C LYS A 122 -44.59 9.90 24.91
N LEU A 123 -45.66 9.87 24.15
CA LEU A 123 -46.97 9.48 24.61
C LEU A 123 -47.66 8.66 23.52
N SER A 124 -47.93 7.40 23.82
CA SER A 124 -48.67 6.52 22.91
C SER A 124 -50.16 6.63 23.21
N LEU A 125 -50.94 7.05 22.21
CA LEU A 125 -52.37 7.28 22.33
C LEU A 125 -53.12 6.56 21.23
N TYR A 126 -54.33 6.09 21.57
CA TYR A 126 -55.19 5.39 20.65
C TYR A 126 -56.36 6.29 20.20
N PHE A 127 -56.51 6.42 18.87
CA PHE A 127 -57.56 7.24 18.24
C PHE A 127 -58.49 6.36 17.41
N SER A 128 -59.77 6.71 17.38
CA SER A 128 -60.74 6.02 16.55
C SER A 128 -60.35 6.08 15.07
N TYR A 129 -60.53 4.99 14.36
CA TYR A 129 -60.32 4.94 12.89
C TYR A 129 -61.25 5.90 12.13
N ALA A 130 -62.31 6.40 12.75
CA ALA A 130 -63.14 7.47 12.18
C ALA A 130 -62.35 8.76 11.89
N TYR A 131 -61.18 8.95 12.53
CA TYR A 131 -60.29 10.10 12.35
C TYR A 131 -59.00 9.78 11.59
N GLU A 132 -58.90 8.61 10.94
CA GLU A 132 -57.68 8.15 10.27
C GLU A 132 -57.14 9.18 9.27
N ASP A 133 -58.02 9.78 8.47
CA ASP A 133 -57.68 10.77 7.46
C ASP A 133 -57.39 12.18 8.00
N GLN A 134 -57.67 12.41 9.31
CA GLN A 134 -57.54 13.70 9.96
C GLN A 134 -56.33 13.81 10.88
N ILE A 135 -55.62 12.71 11.11
CA ILE A 135 -54.39 12.65 11.90
C ILE A 135 -53.24 12.24 11.01
N SER A 136 -52.19 13.05 10.98
CA SER A 136 -51.01 12.82 10.16
C SER A 136 -49.72 13.05 10.93
N VAL A 137 -48.63 12.39 10.49
CA VAL A 137 -47.26 12.61 11.01
C VAL A 137 -46.88 14.08 10.80
N GLY A 138 -46.28 14.70 11.79
CA GLY A 138 -45.90 16.11 11.80
C GLY A 138 -47.00 17.07 12.30
N GLN A 139 -48.20 16.57 12.54
CA GLN A 139 -49.30 17.38 13.06
C GLN A 139 -49.06 17.82 14.51
N SER A 140 -49.35 19.07 14.82
CA SER A 140 -49.25 19.63 16.17
C SER A 140 -50.31 19.04 17.10
N VAL A 141 -49.95 18.80 18.34
CA VAL A 141 -50.77 18.19 19.38
C VAL A 141 -50.64 18.98 20.66
N ASP A 142 -51.74 19.29 21.31
CA ASP A 142 -51.76 19.86 22.66
C ASP A 142 -51.76 18.74 23.69
N VAL A 143 -50.66 18.60 24.44
CA VAL A 143 -50.51 17.58 25.48
C VAL A 143 -50.75 18.22 26.84
N SER A 144 -51.76 17.77 27.53
CA SER A 144 -52.11 18.25 28.88
C SER A 144 -51.63 17.25 29.95
N ILE A 145 -50.86 17.74 30.91
CA ILE A 145 -50.36 16.94 32.04
C ILE A 145 -50.93 17.51 33.36
N PRO A 146 -51.97 16.87 33.89
CA PRO A 146 -52.65 17.36 35.08
C PRO A 146 -51.76 17.51 36.31
N ALA A 147 -50.79 16.61 36.49
CA ALA A 147 -49.86 16.63 37.63
C ALA A 147 -49.08 17.95 37.78
N VAL A 148 -48.84 18.65 36.67
CA VAL A 148 -48.14 19.96 36.66
C VAL A 148 -49.09 21.10 36.23
N MET A 149 -50.37 20.80 35.99
CA MET A 149 -51.39 21.76 35.54
C MET A 149 -50.98 22.60 34.33
N ARG A 150 -50.30 21.99 33.36
CA ARG A 150 -49.74 22.65 32.17
C ARG A 150 -50.04 21.85 30.90
N THR A 151 -50.12 22.58 29.80
CA THR A 151 -50.25 22.05 28.45
C THR A 151 -48.96 22.32 27.70
N PHE A 152 -48.48 21.32 26.96
CA PHE A 152 -47.27 21.36 26.15
C PHE A 152 -47.64 21.12 24.69
N THR A 153 -46.93 21.77 23.78
CA THR A 153 -47.10 21.52 22.35
C THR A 153 -46.21 20.34 21.96
N GLY A 154 -46.85 19.30 21.43
CA GLY A 154 -46.14 18.13 20.87
C GLY A 154 -46.37 17.99 19.37
N THR A 155 -45.82 16.94 18.80
CA THR A 155 -45.93 16.59 17.39
C THR A 155 -46.21 15.09 17.25
N VAL A 156 -47.09 14.71 16.34
CA VAL A 156 -47.27 13.31 15.96
C VAL A 156 -46.00 12.84 15.23
N GLU A 157 -45.23 11.98 15.87
CA GLU A 157 -43.99 11.44 15.29
C GLU A 157 -44.25 10.21 14.43
N LYS A 158 -45.16 9.35 14.88
CA LYS A 158 -45.44 8.07 14.25
C LYS A 158 -46.91 7.69 14.38
N ILE A 159 -47.46 7.06 13.34
CA ILE A 159 -48.77 6.45 13.32
C ILE A 159 -48.58 4.95 13.05
N ASN A 160 -49.05 4.13 13.99
CA ASN A 160 -49.08 2.69 13.85
C ASN A 160 -50.52 2.24 13.57
N LYS A 161 -50.73 1.67 12.40
CA LYS A 161 -52.00 1.11 11.99
C LYS A 161 -52.25 -0.26 12.65
N VAL A 162 -52.32 -0.28 13.96
CA VAL A 162 -52.70 -1.44 14.76
C VAL A 162 -54.21 -1.47 14.91
N SER A 163 -54.80 -2.63 15.13
CA SER A 163 -56.21 -2.77 15.42
C SER A 163 -56.42 -2.98 16.93
N TYR A 164 -56.39 -1.89 17.69
CA TYR A 164 -56.81 -1.95 19.09
C TYR A 164 -58.34 -1.88 19.19
N ILE A 165 -58.93 -2.92 19.73
CA ILE A 165 -60.40 -2.97 19.90
C ILE A 165 -60.71 -2.63 21.35
N SER A 166 -61.49 -1.55 21.55
CA SER A 166 -61.94 -1.17 22.86
C SER A 166 -63.02 -2.15 23.40
N PRO A 167 -63.33 -2.18 24.72
CA PRO A 167 -64.33 -3.02 25.26
C PRO A 167 -65.72 -2.82 24.62
N GLU A 168 -65.97 -1.65 24.09
CA GLU A 168 -67.21 -1.30 23.38
C GLU A 168 -67.21 -1.77 21.91
N GLY A 169 -66.15 -2.38 21.45
CA GLY A 169 -66.04 -2.90 20.10
C GLY A 169 -65.52 -1.92 19.02
N ALA A 170 -65.18 -0.69 19.42
CA ALA A 170 -64.60 0.29 18.48
C ALA A 170 -63.13 -0.01 18.15
N VAL A 171 -62.75 0.19 16.90
CA VAL A 171 -61.37 -0.03 16.43
C VAL A 171 -60.60 1.27 16.47
N HIS A 172 -59.39 1.21 17.00
CA HIS A 172 -58.48 2.35 17.16
C HIS A 172 -57.10 2.07 16.54
N PHE A 173 -56.45 3.12 16.09
CA PHE A 173 -55.03 3.10 15.71
C PHE A 173 -54.18 3.87 16.72
N GLU A 174 -52.89 3.60 16.77
CA GLU A 174 -51.94 4.24 17.66
C GLU A 174 -51.29 5.44 16.99
N ALA A 175 -51.22 6.58 17.67
CA ALA A 175 -50.37 7.71 17.35
C ALA A 175 -49.39 7.96 18.50
N VAL A 176 -48.11 8.02 18.16
CA VAL A 176 -47.05 8.38 19.10
C VAL A 176 -46.80 9.87 18.99
N VAL A 177 -46.98 10.56 20.07
CA VAL A 177 -46.76 12.01 20.20
C VAL A 177 -45.48 12.24 20.96
N VAL A 178 -44.63 13.16 20.48
CA VAL A 178 -43.39 13.57 21.12
C VAL A 178 -43.46 15.04 21.47
N PHE A 179 -42.98 15.41 22.65
CA PHE A 179 -42.92 16.78 23.12
C PHE A 179 -41.69 17.01 24.02
N ASP A 180 -41.23 18.26 24.08
CA ASP A 180 -40.02 18.62 24.83
C ASP A 180 -40.32 18.65 26.34
N ASN A 181 -39.36 18.15 27.11
CA ASN A 181 -39.40 18.21 28.57
C ASN A 181 -38.66 19.44 29.06
N PRO A 182 -39.33 20.38 29.75
CA PRO A 182 -38.67 21.55 30.34
C PRO A 182 -37.80 21.20 31.56
N GLY A 183 -37.63 19.92 31.90
CA GLY A 183 -36.86 19.43 33.02
C GLY A 183 -37.64 19.12 34.29
N THR A 184 -38.96 19.30 34.26
CA THR A 184 -39.87 19.07 35.42
C THR A 184 -40.74 17.83 35.24
N LEU A 185 -40.70 17.22 34.06
CA LEU A 185 -41.53 16.06 33.75
C LEU A 185 -40.68 14.77 33.79
N THR A 186 -41.33 13.68 34.07
CA THR A 186 -40.74 12.34 34.08
C THR A 186 -41.67 11.33 33.39
N ALA A 187 -41.19 10.12 33.18
CA ALA A 187 -42.03 9.00 32.74
C ALA A 187 -43.09 8.63 33.80
N GLY A 188 -44.19 8.06 33.35
CA GLY A 188 -45.27 7.58 34.20
C GLY A 188 -46.28 8.63 34.64
N MET A 189 -46.22 9.86 34.13
CA MET A 189 -47.22 10.89 34.37
C MET A 189 -48.45 10.69 33.47
N ASP A 190 -49.65 10.79 34.04
CA ASP A 190 -50.86 10.78 33.24
C ASP A 190 -50.90 12.00 32.32
N ALA A 191 -51.27 11.78 31.08
CA ALA A 191 -51.33 12.80 30.05
C ALA A 191 -52.51 12.56 29.10
N SER A 192 -53.15 13.64 28.71
CA SER A 192 -54.13 13.66 27.65
C SER A 192 -53.61 14.46 26.46
N ALA A 193 -54.19 14.24 25.31
CA ALA A 193 -53.86 14.99 24.11
C ALA A 193 -55.09 15.43 23.35
N MET A 194 -54.95 16.54 22.65
CA MET A 194 -55.98 17.06 21.76
C MET A 194 -55.32 17.46 20.44
N LEU A 195 -55.84 16.94 19.32
CA LEU A 195 -55.46 17.37 17.99
C LEU A 195 -56.58 18.22 17.40
N THR A 196 -56.22 19.22 16.62
CA THR A 196 -57.16 20.01 15.83
C THR A 196 -57.03 19.61 14.37
N ALA A 197 -58.11 19.10 13.80
CA ALA A 197 -58.18 18.77 12.38
C ALA A 197 -58.17 20.03 11.51
N GLY A 198 -57.90 19.88 10.20
CA GLY A 198 -57.87 21.00 9.27
C GLY A 198 -59.19 21.78 9.14
N ASP A 199 -60.34 21.17 9.51
CA ASP A 199 -61.68 21.77 9.56
C ASP A 199 -62.01 22.41 10.93
N GLY A 200 -61.07 22.37 11.88
CA GLY A 200 -61.24 22.86 13.25
C GLY A 200 -61.80 21.86 14.23
N THR A 201 -62.14 20.64 13.82
CA THR A 201 -62.62 19.58 14.69
C THR A 201 -61.54 19.20 15.73
N GLN A 202 -61.99 19.18 17.02
CA GLN A 202 -61.12 18.71 18.09
C GLN A 202 -61.21 17.18 18.21
N ILE A 203 -60.06 16.52 18.16
CA ILE A 203 -59.96 15.06 18.22
C ILE A 203 -59.28 14.67 19.52
N TYR A 204 -59.88 13.79 20.27
CA TYR A 204 -59.37 13.27 21.54
C TYR A 204 -59.06 11.78 21.42
N PRO A 205 -58.05 11.28 22.15
CA PRO A 205 -57.80 9.86 22.22
C PRO A 205 -58.92 9.12 22.96
N TYR A 206 -58.98 7.80 22.74
CA TYR A 206 -59.95 6.94 23.43
C TYR A 206 -59.81 7.03 24.96
N GLN A 207 -58.56 7.11 25.44
CA GLN A 207 -58.25 7.29 26.85
C GLN A 207 -56.92 8.04 27.01
N ASN A 208 -56.70 8.57 28.22
CA ASN A 208 -55.41 9.16 28.57
C ASN A 208 -54.30 8.11 28.53
N GLY A 209 -53.11 8.54 28.22
CA GLY A 209 -51.89 7.73 28.27
C GLY A 209 -51.00 8.15 29.43
N GLN A 210 -49.87 7.47 29.53
CA GLN A 210 -48.78 7.83 30.44
C GLN A 210 -47.57 8.24 29.66
N THR A 211 -46.85 9.26 30.11
CA THR A 211 -45.60 9.72 29.54
C THR A 211 -44.55 8.65 29.67
N GLU A 212 -43.71 8.53 28.64
CA GLU A 212 -42.52 7.69 28.61
C GLU A 212 -41.31 8.55 28.24
N PHE A 213 -40.13 8.17 28.70
CA PHE A 213 -38.90 8.77 28.15
C PHE A 213 -38.83 8.48 26.66
N TYR A 214 -38.27 9.41 25.90
CA TYR A 214 -38.16 9.26 24.45
C TYR A 214 -37.42 7.99 24.06
N GLU A 215 -36.30 7.71 24.75
CA GLU A 215 -35.54 6.46 24.63
C GLU A 215 -35.10 6.01 26.02
N THR A 216 -35.17 4.71 26.26
CA THR A 216 -34.67 4.07 27.47
C THR A 216 -33.86 2.86 27.06
N ARG A 217 -32.63 2.76 27.57
CA ARG A 217 -31.77 1.63 27.28
C ARG A 217 -31.02 1.17 28.51
N THR A 218 -31.04 -0.13 28.77
CA THR A 218 -30.17 -0.76 29.77
C THR A 218 -28.75 -0.81 29.23
N ILE A 219 -27.78 -0.30 29.97
CA ILE A 219 -26.38 -0.35 29.67
C ILE A 219 -25.77 -1.57 30.31
N GLU A 220 -25.21 -2.44 29.51
CA GLU A 220 -24.59 -3.69 29.93
C GLU A 220 -23.13 -3.76 29.48
N ALA A 221 -22.32 -4.46 30.26
CA ALA A 221 -20.95 -4.78 29.86
C ALA A 221 -20.96 -5.69 28.62
N LYS A 222 -20.19 -5.33 27.61
CA LYS A 222 -20.06 -6.09 26.36
C LYS A 222 -18.85 -7.02 26.33
N ALA A 223 -17.94 -6.90 27.32
CA ALA A 223 -16.75 -7.71 27.48
C ALA A 223 -16.61 -8.16 28.92
N ASN A 224 -15.76 -9.17 29.14
CA ASN A 224 -15.35 -9.60 30.48
C ASN A 224 -14.05 -8.88 30.86
N GLY A 225 -13.88 -8.54 32.11
CA GLY A 225 -12.63 -8.01 32.63
C GLY A 225 -12.77 -7.38 34.01
N PRO A 226 -11.65 -7.16 34.72
CA PRO A 226 -11.67 -6.41 35.97
C PRO A 226 -11.88 -4.93 35.70
N VAL A 227 -12.54 -4.23 36.60
CA VAL A 227 -12.67 -2.77 36.56
C VAL A 227 -11.31 -2.13 36.79
N VAL A 228 -10.85 -1.35 35.82
CA VAL A 228 -9.55 -0.64 35.91
C VAL A 228 -9.71 0.87 36.06
N GLY A 229 -10.93 1.37 35.84
CA GLY A 229 -11.23 2.79 36.00
C GLY A 229 -12.70 3.07 35.98
N MET A 230 -13.07 4.22 36.55
CA MET A 230 -14.43 4.74 36.56
C MET A 230 -14.49 5.97 35.67
N GLY A 231 -15.49 6.01 34.80
CA GLY A 231 -15.84 7.20 34.05
C GLY A 231 -16.95 8.00 34.75
N ASN A 232 -17.84 8.62 33.95
CA ASN A 232 -18.99 9.37 34.48
C ASN A 232 -20.14 8.41 34.81
N LEU A 233 -19.95 7.55 35.81
CA LEU A 233 -20.92 6.54 36.25
C LEU A 233 -21.52 6.93 37.60
N LEU A 234 -22.34 7.97 37.59
CA LEU A 234 -23.04 8.48 38.77
C LEU A 234 -24.53 8.46 38.54
N ASP A 235 -25.28 8.11 39.57
CA ASP A 235 -26.72 8.11 39.48
C ASP A 235 -27.26 9.55 39.25
N HIS A 236 -28.19 9.68 38.32
CA HIS A 236 -28.74 10.94 37.84
C HIS A 236 -27.75 11.87 37.08
N ALA A 237 -26.55 11.40 36.75
CA ALA A 237 -25.61 12.17 35.94
C ALA A 237 -26.13 12.31 34.50
N ASN A 238 -25.93 13.51 33.93
CA ASN A 238 -26.10 13.71 32.49
C ASN A 238 -24.82 13.27 31.77
N VAL A 239 -24.97 12.53 30.69
CA VAL A 239 -23.88 12.00 29.88
C VAL A 239 -24.10 12.34 28.41
N GLU A 240 -23.03 12.50 27.69
CA GLU A 240 -23.05 12.69 26.22
C GLU A 240 -22.94 11.36 25.49
N ALA A 241 -23.35 11.33 24.22
CA ALA A 241 -23.18 10.16 23.38
C ALA A 241 -21.69 9.80 23.24
N GLY A 242 -21.34 8.54 23.47
CA GLY A 242 -19.96 8.06 23.44
C GLY A 242 -19.13 8.31 24.70
N GLU A 243 -19.69 9.01 25.70
CA GLU A 243 -19.01 9.27 26.97
C GLU A 243 -18.73 7.95 27.71
N ALA A 244 -17.49 7.80 28.23
CA ALA A 244 -17.08 6.61 28.94
C ALA A 244 -17.67 6.55 30.35
N LEU A 245 -18.28 5.43 30.68
CA LEU A 245 -18.93 5.17 31.96
C LEU A 245 -18.11 4.28 32.89
N LEU A 246 -17.48 3.24 32.32
CA LEU A 246 -16.71 2.25 33.06
C LEU A 246 -15.58 1.71 32.15
N TYR A 247 -14.41 1.50 32.73
CA TYR A 247 -13.28 0.91 32.03
C TYR A 247 -12.97 -0.47 32.59
N LEU A 248 -12.96 -1.48 31.71
CA LEU A 248 -12.53 -2.83 32.02
C LEU A 248 -11.13 -3.07 31.48
N GLY A 249 -10.36 -3.91 32.16
CA GLY A 249 -9.03 -4.32 31.75
C GLY A 249 -9.02 -5.65 31.02
N SER A 250 -7.97 -5.86 30.22
CA SER A 250 -7.61 -7.17 29.68
C SER A 250 -6.09 -7.32 29.73
N SER A 251 -5.61 -8.48 30.17
CA SER A 251 -4.18 -8.76 30.24
C SER A 251 -3.58 -9.18 28.88
N THR A 252 -4.41 -9.52 27.90
CA THR A 252 -3.97 -10.16 26.65
C THR A 252 -4.34 -9.39 25.38
N ILE A 253 -5.38 -8.57 25.41
CA ILE A 253 -5.95 -7.98 24.19
C ILE A 253 -4.91 -7.24 23.32
N ASP A 254 -4.02 -6.46 23.93
CA ASP A 254 -2.99 -5.71 23.20
C ASP A 254 -1.93 -6.63 22.58
N SER A 255 -1.61 -7.74 23.27
CA SER A 255 -0.69 -8.75 22.73
C SER A 255 -1.33 -9.56 21.61
N ASP A 256 -2.63 -9.87 21.74
CA ASP A 256 -3.38 -10.60 20.74
C ASP A 256 -3.54 -9.77 19.45
N ILE A 257 -3.81 -8.46 19.57
CA ILE A 257 -3.86 -7.54 18.45
C ILE A 257 -2.49 -7.47 17.74
N ARG A 258 -1.39 -7.33 18.48
CA ARG A 258 -0.04 -7.31 17.89
C ARG A 258 0.32 -8.61 17.20
N ALA A 259 -0.02 -9.75 17.82
CA ALA A 259 0.20 -11.06 17.21
C ALA A 259 -0.58 -11.19 15.89
N LYS A 260 -1.85 -10.76 15.87
CA LYS A 260 -2.68 -10.78 14.67
C LYS A 260 -2.15 -9.85 13.57
N GLN A 261 -1.62 -8.68 13.92
CA GLN A 261 -0.96 -7.79 12.96
C GLN A 261 0.28 -8.43 12.33
N SER A 262 1.10 -9.13 13.12
CA SER A 262 2.25 -9.90 12.60
C SER A 262 1.81 -11.03 11.65
N GLU A 263 0.75 -11.75 11.98
CA GLU A 263 0.20 -12.80 11.11
C GLU A 263 -0.29 -12.21 9.77
N ILE A 264 -0.87 -11.00 9.80
CA ILE A 264 -1.32 -10.29 8.59
C ILE A 264 -0.12 -9.91 7.72
N GLU A 265 0.96 -9.38 8.31
CA GLU A 265 2.17 -9.04 7.55
C GLU A 265 2.78 -10.26 6.86
N GLU A 266 2.85 -11.40 7.57
CA GLU A 266 3.33 -12.66 6.98
C GLU A 266 2.40 -13.15 5.85
N ALA A 267 1.08 -13.10 6.06
CA ALA A 267 0.11 -13.51 5.07
C ALA A 267 0.11 -12.60 3.84
N GLN A 268 0.30 -11.28 4.03
CA GLN A 268 0.43 -10.31 2.95
C GLN A 268 1.69 -10.58 2.11
N THR A 269 2.81 -10.89 2.76
CA THR A 269 4.05 -11.28 2.06
C THR A 269 3.83 -12.53 1.22
N ALA A 270 3.15 -13.54 1.76
CA ALA A 270 2.83 -14.76 1.03
C ALA A 270 1.90 -14.50 -0.16
N LEU A 271 0.93 -13.59 -0.02
CA LEU A 271 0.04 -13.17 -1.12
C LEU A 271 0.83 -12.45 -2.21
N ASP A 272 1.74 -11.56 -1.84
CA ASP A 272 2.57 -10.82 -2.79
C ASP A 272 3.49 -11.76 -3.57
N GLU A 273 4.09 -12.76 -2.90
CA GLU A 273 4.91 -13.79 -3.55
C GLU A 273 4.10 -14.65 -4.52
N ALA A 274 2.91 -15.11 -4.11
CA ALA A 274 2.03 -15.88 -4.96
C ALA A 274 1.54 -15.06 -6.17
N SER A 275 1.19 -13.79 -5.96
CA SER A 275 0.75 -12.87 -7.01
C SER A 275 1.87 -12.56 -8.01
N LYS A 276 3.10 -12.41 -7.53
CA LYS A 276 4.28 -12.22 -8.37
C LYS A 276 4.56 -13.45 -9.23
N ALA A 277 4.45 -14.65 -8.65
CA ALA A 277 4.60 -15.90 -9.38
C ALA A 277 3.56 -16.02 -10.52
N LEU A 278 2.32 -15.60 -10.27
CA LEU A 278 1.27 -15.57 -11.27
C LEU A 278 1.53 -14.49 -12.35
N ALA A 279 2.06 -13.34 -11.98
CA ALA A 279 2.42 -12.27 -12.92
C ALA A 279 3.54 -12.70 -13.88
N ASP A 280 4.49 -13.51 -13.43
CA ASP A 280 5.57 -14.05 -14.26
C ASP A 280 5.05 -14.95 -15.39
N PHE A 281 3.81 -15.47 -15.30
CA PHE A 281 3.18 -16.31 -16.32
C PHE A 281 2.66 -15.54 -17.54
N ASN A 282 2.50 -14.25 -17.43
CA ASN A 282 2.12 -13.35 -18.52
C ASN A 282 3.10 -12.18 -18.58
N ALA A 283 4.39 -12.50 -18.62
CA ALA A 283 5.43 -11.50 -18.55
C ALA A 283 5.47 -10.62 -19.80
N VAL A 284 5.81 -9.38 -19.56
CA VAL A 284 6.11 -8.40 -20.60
C VAL A 284 7.62 -8.09 -20.58
N ALA A 285 8.15 -7.61 -21.69
CA ALA A 285 9.54 -7.20 -21.76
C ALA A 285 9.82 -6.07 -20.78
N PRO A 286 10.76 -6.23 -19.82
CA PRO A 286 11.07 -5.20 -18.85
C PRO A 286 11.92 -4.06 -19.43
N ILE A 287 12.62 -4.33 -20.52
CA ILE A 287 13.51 -3.39 -21.22
C ILE A 287 13.32 -3.50 -22.74
N ASP A 288 13.69 -2.47 -23.46
CA ASP A 288 13.90 -2.55 -24.90
C ASP A 288 15.17 -3.36 -25.19
N GLY A 289 15.13 -4.23 -26.20
CA GLY A 289 16.31 -5.00 -26.55
C GLY A 289 16.03 -6.16 -27.50
N THR A 290 16.99 -7.05 -27.59
CA THR A 290 16.89 -8.26 -28.41
C THR A 290 16.80 -9.49 -27.49
N VAL A 291 15.90 -10.42 -27.81
CA VAL A 291 15.78 -11.70 -27.13
C VAL A 291 17.03 -12.52 -27.43
N THR A 292 17.91 -12.67 -26.44
CA THR A 292 19.16 -13.44 -26.59
C THR A 292 18.97 -14.93 -26.27
N SER A 293 17.97 -15.23 -25.44
CA SER A 293 17.61 -16.62 -25.11
C SER A 293 16.11 -16.72 -24.85
N CYS A 294 15.48 -17.77 -25.37
CA CYS A 294 14.12 -18.20 -25.04
C CYS A 294 14.12 -19.73 -25.00
N THR A 295 13.83 -20.30 -23.83
CA THR A 295 13.81 -21.76 -23.61
C THR A 295 12.40 -22.33 -23.67
N LEU A 296 11.39 -21.49 -23.88
CA LEU A 296 9.97 -21.88 -23.86
C LEU A 296 9.59 -22.60 -25.15
N SER A 297 8.75 -23.62 -25.00
CA SER A 297 8.06 -24.31 -26.09
C SER A 297 6.59 -24.52 -25.70
N GLU A 298 5.68 -24.28 -26.63
CA GLU A 298 4.25 -24.48 -26.40
C GLU A 298 3.93 -25.93 -25.96
N GLY A 299 3.11 -26.06 -24.94
CA GLY A 299 2.73 -27.34 -24.34
C GLY A 299 3.78 -27.93 -23.39
N ALA A 300 4.97 -27.33 -23.26
CA ALA A 300 5.98 -27.81 -22.33
C ALA A 300 5.69 -27.37 -20.90
N GLU A 301 6.14 -28.18 -19.93
CA GLU A 301 6.12 -27.83 -18.53
C GLU A 301 7.37 -27.06 -18.15
N VAL A 302 7.21 -26.02 -17.35
CA VAL A 302 8.26 -25.21 -16.75
C VAL A 302 8.20 -25.27 -15.24
N LYS A 303 9.30 -25.02 -14.57
CA LYS A 303 9.44 -25.14 -13.11
C LYS A 303 9.84 -23.83 -12.48
N SER A 304 9.61 -23.73 -11.19
CA SER A 304 10.18 -22.67 -10.36
C SER A 304 11.70 -22.69 -10.46
N GLY A 305 12.31 -21.50 -10.65
CA GLY A 305 13.74 -21.32 -10.82
C GLY A 305 14.22 -21.35 -12.29
N ASP A 306 13.37 -21.73 -13.24
CA ASP A 306 13.75 -21.72 -14.66
C ASP A 306 13.88 -20.27 -15.15
N THR A 307 15.03 -19.94 -15.76
CA THR A 307 15.21 -18.71 -16.51
C THR A 307 14.73 -18.94 -17.94
N VAL A 308 13.61 -18.34 -18.30
CA VAL A 308 12.90 -18.66 -19.53
C VAL A 308 13.17 -17.72 -20.69
N VAL A 309 13.44 -16.44 -20.39
CA VAL A 309 13.74 -15.42 -21.41
C VAL A 309 14.87 -14.52 -20.90
N ILE A 310 15.81 -14.19 -21.80
CA ILE A 310 16.84 -13.19 -21.56
C ILE A 310 16.76 -12.16 -22.68
N ILE A 311 16.64 -10.88 -22.30
CA ILE A 311 16.60 -9.74 -23.21
C ILE A 311 17.82 -8.87 -22.92
N SER A 312 18.58 -8.50 -23.95
CA SER A 312 19.74 -7.64 -23.81
C SER A 312 19.57 -6.40 -24.68
N ASN A 313 19.78 -5.24 -24.09
CA ASN A 313 19.87 -3.98 -24.83
C ASN A 313 21.30 -3.80 -25.34
N THR A 314 21.52 -4.10 -26.61
CA THR A 314 22.82 -4.04 -27.29
C THR A 314 23.05 -2.75 -28.07
N THR A 315 22.11 -1.79 -28.04
CA THR A 315 22.25 -0.48 -28.73
C THR A 315 23.34 0.37 -28.09
N THR A 316 23.60 0.17 -26.81
CA THR A 316 24.70 0.73 -26.07
C THR A 316 25.49 -0.40 -25.39
N MET A 317 26.76 -0.49 -25.66
CA MET A 317 27.64 -1.51 -25.09
C MET A 317 28.57 -0.90 -24.06
N LEU A 318 28.88 -1.64 -23.02
CA LEU A 318 29.91 -1.31 -22.06
C LEU A 318 31.14 -2.17 -22.36
N VAL A 319 32.30 -1.55 -22.55
CA VAL A 319 33.57 -2.23 -22.74
C VAL A 319 34.44 -1.95 -21.53
N THR A 320 34.82 -3.00 -20.80
CA THR A 320 35.76 -2.88 -19.69
C THR A 320 37.16 -3.19 -20.21
N ILE A 321 38.05 -2.21 -20.12
CA ILE A 321 39.47 -2.33 -20.43
C ILE A 321 40.30 -2.22 -19.14
N THR A 322 41.53 -2.67 -19.19
CA THR A 322 42.46 -2.59 -18.07
C THR A 322 43.63 -1.73 -18.45
N VAL A 323 43.91 -0.66 -17.70
CA VAL A 323 45.01 0.27 -17.95
C VAL A 323 45.93 0.29 -16.74
N ASP A 324 47.23 0.19 -16.99
CA ASP A 324 48.26 0.16 -15.94
C ASP A 324 48.47 1.55 -15.28
N ASP A 325 49.19 1.54 -14.15
CA ASP A 325 49.49 2.73 -13.34
C ASP A 325 50.35 3.77 -14.06
N ARG A 326 51.10 3.38 -15.07
CA ARG A 326 51.95 4.29 -15.86
C ARG A 326 51.13 5.06 -16.89
N ASN A 327 50.06 4.46 -17.37
CA ASN A 327 49.26 4.94 -18.48
C ASN A 327 47.91 5.53 -18.07
N ILE A 328 47.41 5.23 -16.86
CA ILE A 328 46.11 5.68 -16.39
C ILE A 328 46.00 7.21 -16.31
N SER A 329 47.09 7.92 -16.12
CA SER A 329 47.13 9.39 -16.07
C SER A 329 46.86 10.07 -17.42
N PHE A 330 46.96 9.32 -18.54
CA PHE A 330 46.69 9.83 -19.87
C PHE A 330 45.23 9.70 -20.31
N ILE A 331 44.40 9.12 -19.50
CA ILE A 331 43.00 8.87 -19.81
C ILE A 331 42.12 9.38 -18.67
N LYS A 332 40.99 10.02 -19.00
CA LYS A 332 40.02 10.57 -18.05
C LYS A 332 38.60 10.37 -18.56
N PRO A 333 37.59 10.44 -17.68
CA PRO A 333 36.19 10.42 -18.11
C PRO A 333 35.91 11.48 -19.16
N GLY A 334 35.24 11.06 -20.26
CA GLY A 334 34.96 11.87 -21.43
C GLY A 334 35.95 11.71 -22.59
N ASP A 335 37.09 11.07 -22.39
CA ASP A 335 38.04 10.81 -23.48
C ASP A 335 37.56 9.69 -24.41
N TYR A 336 37.99 9.76 -25.67
CA TYR A 336 37.70 8.75 -26.69
C TYR A 336 38.80 7.74 -26.76
N VAL A 337 38.45 6.45 -26.86
CA VAL A 337 39.35 5.33 -27.04
C VAL A 337 38.94 4.54 -28.28
N ASP A 338 39.87 4.32 -29.18
CA ASP A 338 39.63 3.48 -30.35
C ASP A 338 39.61 2.01 -29.95
N LEU A 339 38.57 1.32 -30.41
CA LEU A 339 38.31 -0.09 -30.15
C LEU A 339 38.24 -0.82 -31.50
N ASP A 340 39.02 -1.86 -31.70
CA ASP A 340 38.97 -2.68 -32.91
C ASP A 340 38.40 -4.06 -32.59
N TRP A 341 37.43 -4.50 -33.39
CA TRP A 341 36.90 -5.84 -33.40
C TRP A 341 36.78 -6.36 -34.82
N ASN A 342 37.53 -7.40 -35.12
CA ASN A 342 37.58 -8.03 -36.45
C ASN A 342 37.82 -7.05 -37.62
N GLY A 343 38.62 -6.01 -37.40
CA GLY A 343 38.90 -4.99 -38.41
C GLY A 343 37.90 -3.86 -38.55
N THR A 344 36.88 -3.86 -37.67
CA THR A 344 35.89 -2.75 -37.51
C THR A 344 36.31 -1.91 -36.31
N THR A 345 36.48 -0.61 -36.53
CA THR A 345 36.82 0.32 -35.44
C THR A 345 35.58 0.96 -34.86
N TYR A 346 35.43 0.91 -33.53
CA TYR A 346 34.43 1.57 -32.75
C TYR A 346 35.09 2.64 -31.90
N GLN A 347 34.31 3.69 -31.56
CA GLN A 347 34.78 4.70 -30.61
C GLN A 347 34.08 4.48 -29.26
N GLY A 348 34.88 4.24 -28.24
CA GLY A 348 34.42 4.17 -26.87
C GLY A 348 34.68 5.48 -26.14
N VAL A 349 33.69 5.92 -25.36
CA VAL A 349 33.80 7.09 -24.48
C VAL A 349 34.10 6.57 -23.07
N VAL A 350 35.16 7.05 -22.43
CA VAL A 350 35.45 6.71 -21.04
C VAL A 350 34.36 7.25 -20.14
N THR A 351 33.66 6.38 -19.44
CA THR A 351 32.57 6.76 -18.51
C THR A 351 32.99 6.61 -17.05
N ALA A 352 33.84 5.68 -16.73
CA ALA A 352 34.32 5.48 -15.37
C ALA A 352 35.72 4.89 -15.32
N ILE A 353 36.49 5.27 -14.30
CA ILE A 353 37.76 4.68 -13.93
C ILE A 353 37.65 4.21 -12.49
N ASP A 354 37.71 2.90 -12.25
CA ASP A 354 37.53 2.34 -10.92
C ASP A 354 38.87 2.23 -10.17
N MET A 355 39.20 3.31 -9.45
CA MET A 355 40.43 3.35 -8.64
C MET A 355 40.37 2.41 -7.42
N GLY A 356 39.16 2.06 -6.96
CA GLY A 356 38.96 1.19 -5.81
C GLY A 356 39.14 -0.30 -6.12
N LYS A 357 39.07 -0.69 -7.39
CA LYS A 357 39.24 -2.06 -7.87
C LYS A 357 40.57 -2.27 -8.58
N ALA A 358 41.61 -1.58 -8.14
CA ALA A 358 42.94 -1.76 -8.66
C ALA A 358 43.47 -3.18 -8.37
N GLU A 359 43.91 -3.89 -9.42
CA GLU A 359 44.51 -5.21 -9.29
C GLU A 359 46.02 -5.10 -9.36
N SER A 360 46.72 -5.52 -8.30
CA SER A 360 48.18 -5.53 -8.26
C SER A 360 48.70 -6.92 -8.62
N GLY A 361 49.50 -7.00 -9.68
CA GLY A 361 50.13 -8.22 -10.12
C GLY A 361 51.48 -7.93 -10.83
N SER A 362 52.48 -8.76 -10.60
CA SER A 362 53.79 -8.67 -11.29
C SER A 362 54.49 -7.30 -11.19
N GLY A 363 54.24 -6.54 -10.11
CA GLY A 363 54.90 -5.24 -9.90
C GLY A 363 54.25 -4.05 -10.62
N MET A 364 53.08 -4.25 -11.23
CA MET A 364 52.24 -3.19 -11.83
C MET A 364 50.86 -3.22 -11.22
N THR A 365 50.24 -2.05 -11.11
CA THR A 365 48.86 -1.89 -10.70
C THR A 365 48.01 -1.57 -11.92
N ASN A 366 46.94 -2.34 -12.11
CA ASN A 366 46.03 -2.21 -13.23
C ASN A 366 44.70 -1.65 -12.74
N TYR A 367 44.11 -0.73 -13.47
CA TYR A 367 42.84 -0.09 -13.15
C TYR A 367 41.77 -0.46 -14.19
N PRO A 368 40.63 -0.98 -13.78
CA PRO A 368 39.51 -1.16 -14.68
C PRO A 368 38.96 0.19 -15.17
N VAL A 369 38.82 0.33 -16.48
CA VAL A 369 38.22 1.51 -17.13
C VAL A 369 37.04 1.05 -17.94
N THR A 370 35.88 1.67 -17.70
CA THR A 370 34.66 1.38 -18.42
C THR A 370 34.44 2.40 -19.53
N LEU A 371 34.26 1.88 -20.73
CA LEU A 371 33.96 2.64 -21.93
C LEU A 371 32.49 2.39 -22.33
N THR A 372 31.81 3.41 -22.78
CA THR A 372 30.49 3.29 -23.43
C THR A 372 30.68 3.38 -24.94
N VAL A 373 30.09 2.43 -25.66
CA VAL A 373 30.16 2.34 -27.13
C VAL A 373 28.73 2.34 -27.67
N GLU A 374 28.43 3.26 -28.55
CA GLU A 374 27.18 3.27 -29.29
C GLU A 374 27.21 2.21 -30.40
N ASN A 375 26.21 1.35 -30.43
CA ASN A 375 26.13 0.17 -31.31
C ASN A 375 24.80 0.14 -32.04
N TYR A 376 24.44 1.24 -32.71
CA TYR A 376 23.14 1.40 -33.36
C TYR A 376 22.85 0.41 -34.49
N ASP A 377 23.90 -0.10 -35.12
CA ASP A 377 23.83 -1.11 -36.20
C ASP A 377 23.80 -2.55 -35.68
N GLY A 378 23.97 -2.72 -34.33
CA GLY A 378 24.00 -4.03 -33.70
C GLY A 378 25.19 -4.91 -34.11
N SER A 379 26.20 -4.35 -34.74
CA SER A 379 27.34 -5.11 -35.26
C SER A 379 28.25 -5.62 -34.15
N LEU A 380 28.37 -4.91 -33.05
CA LEU A 380 29.14 -5.32 -31.87
C LEU A 380 28.35 -6.30 -31.02
N MET A 381 28.83 -7.52 -30.87
CA MET A 381 28.18 -8.59 -30.11
C MET A 381 28.52 -8.56 -28.63
N ASP A 382 27.58 -9.01 -27.81
CA ASP A 382 27.84 -9.25 -26.39
C ASP A 382 28.93 -10.35 -26.22
N GLY A 383 29.90 -10.10 -25.34
CA GLY A 383 31.04 -10.98 -25.16
C GLY A 383 32.20 -10.77 -26.19
N ALA A 384 32.05 -9.83 -27.12
CA ALA A 384 33.10 -9.54 -28.08
C ALA A 384 34.38 -9.09 -27.38
N TRP A 385 35.52 -9.64 -27.83
CA TRP A 385 36.82 -9.24 -27.34
C TRP A 385 37.43 -8.22 -28.30
N LEU A 386 37.59 -6.98 -27.83
CA LEU A 386 38.11 -5.85 -28.60
C LEU A 386 39.52 -5.55 -28.19
N GLN A 387 40.29 -5.03 -29.17
CA GLN A 387 41.59 -4.41 -28.91
C GLN A 387 41.35 -2.89 -28.77
N TYR A 388 41.94 -2.28 -27.75
CA TYR A 388 41.87 -0.85 -27.56
C TYR A 388 43.18 -0.15 -27.84
N SER A 389 43.10 1.11 -28.29
CA SER A 389 44.28 1.99 -28.37
C SER A 389 43.91 3.44 -28.09
N PHE A 390 44.75 4.14 -27.37
CA PHE A 390 44.68 5.59 -27.20
C PHE A 390 46.06 6.23 -27.23
N VAL A 391 46.07 7.51 -27.60
CA VAL A 391 47.33 8.28 -27.77
C VAL A 391 47.74 8.87 -26.44
N THR A 392 49.00 8.67 -26.05
CA THR A 392 49.57 9.25 -24.82
C THR A 392 50.43 10.48 -25.10
N SER A 393 51.05 10.54 -26.27
CA SER A 393 51.77 11.74 -26.74
C SER A 393 51.78 11.82 -28.26
N GLU A 394 51.70 13.00 -28.76
CA GLU A 394 51.79 13.31 -30.18
C GLU A 394 52.77 14.44 -30.42
N SER A 395 53.65 14.27 -31.39
CA SER A 395 54.52 15.34 -31.90
C SER A 395 54.22 15.49 -33.37
N SER A 396 53.60 16.60 -33.75
CA SER A 396 53.35 16.97 -35.14
C SER A 396 54.49 17.84 -35.70
N ASP A 397 54.59 17.86 -37.01
CA ASP A 397 55.63 18.63 -37.75
C ASP A 397 57.08 18.34 -37.34
N CYS A 398 57.37 17.13 -36.90
CA CYS A 398 58.71 16.70 -36.56
C CYS A 398 59.44 16.11 -37.80
N ILE A 399 60.74 16.24 -37.81
CA ILE A 399 61.60 15.60 -38.83
C ILE A 399 61.74 14.14 -38.46
N LEU A 400 61.16 13.25 -39.24
CA LEU A 400 61.31 11.81 -39.06
C LEU A 400 62.71 11.37 -39.60
N VAL A 401 63.49 10.78 -38.72
CA VAL A 401 64.78 10.17 -39.08
C VAL A 401 64.76 8.68 -38.77
N PRO A 402 65.37 7.83 -39.60
CA PRO A 402 65.51 6.41 -39.27
C PRO A 402 66.26 6.23 -37.94
N THR A 403 65.85 5.28 -37.13
CA THR A 403 66.54 4.97 -35.86
C THR A 403 68.03 4.66 -36.03
N SER A 404 68.42 4.17 -37.18
CA SER A 404 69.85 3.95 -37.59
C SER A 404 70.63 5.24 -37.72
N ALA A 405 70.00 6.39 -37.92
CA ALA A 405 70.60 7.71 -38.00
C ALA A 405 70.86 8.38 -36.66
N VAL A 406 70.24 7.88 -35.59
CA VAL A 406 70.40 8.40 -34.23
C VAL A 406 71.68 7.77 -33.61
N LYS A 407 72.61 8.61 -33.20
CA LYS A 407 73.78 8.21 -32.45
C LYS A 407 73.77 8.80 -31.06
N TYR A 408 74.28 8.06 -30.10
CA TYR A 408 74.43 8.50 -28.74
C TYR A 408 75.82 9.00 -28.49
N VAL A 409 75.96 10.25 -28.11
CA VAL A 409 77.23 10.91 -27.77
C VAL A 409 77.19 11.26 -26.31
N SER A 410 78.26 11.00 -25.56
CA SER A 410 78.42 11.44 -24.18
C SER A 410 79.00 12.85 -24.17
N ASP A 411 78.39 13.72 -23.35
CA ASP A 411 78.90 15.06 -23.07
C ASP A 411 80.15 15.00 -22.14
N ALA A 412 80.70 16.16 -21.82
CA ALA A 412 81.90 16.25 -20.95
C ALA A 412 81.61 15.79 -19.49
N ASP A 413 80.34 15.79 -19.08
CA ASP A 413 79.89 15.38 -17.76
C ASP A 413 79.38 13.92 -17.71
N GLY A 414 79.52 13.16 -18.81
CA GLY A 414 79.18 11.75 -18.92
C GLY A 414 77.73 11.46 -19.24
N ASN A 415 76.86 12.49 -19.47
CA ASN A 415 75.48 12.30 -19.84
C ASN A 415 75.38 11.89 -21.31
N ARG A 416 74.58 10.86 -21.61
CA ARG A 416 74.29 10.41 -22.99
C ARG A 416 73.19 11.29 -23.62
N GLN A 417 73.53 11.88 -24.78
CA GLN A 417 72.60 12.63 -25.62
C GLN A 417 72.41 11.93 -26.97
N ALA A 418 71.17 11.86 -27.41
CA ALA A 418 70.81 11.38 -28.74
C ALA A 418 71.06 12.50 -29.75
N VAL A 419 71.88 12.27 -30.75
CA VAL A 419 72.16 13.28 -31.78
C VAL A 419 71.97 12.68 -33.16
N VAL A 420 71.62 13.53 -34.13
CA VAL A 420 71.55 13.19 -35.53
C VAL A 420 72.50 14.11 -36.31
N PHE A 421 73.40 13.54 -37.05
CA PHE A 421 74.30 14.32 -37.89
C PHE A 421 73.60 14.67 -39.20
N VAL A 422 73.51 15.95 -39.50
CA VAL A 422 72.93 16.47 -40.76
C VAL A 422 74.09 16.97 -41.63
N LYS A 423 74.12 16.52 -42.87
CA LYS A 423 75.05 17.05 -43.84
C LYS A 423 74.61 18.44 -44.25
N ARG A 424 75.45 19.43 -44.01
CA ARG A 424 75.18 20.83 -44.49
C ARG A 424 75.31 20.91 -45.99
#